data_8dbffd23b74e6f84919c1f7302bc5537
#
_entry.id   8dbffd23b74e6f84919c1f7302bc5537
#
_cell.length_a   1.000
_cell.length_b   1.000
_cell.length_c   1.000
_cell.angle_alpha   90.00
_cell.angle_beta   90.00
_cell.angle_gamma   90.00
#
_symmetry.space_group_name_H-M   'P 1'
#
loop_
_entity.id
_entity.type
_entity.pdbx_description
1 polymer ?
#
loop_
_entity_poly.entity_id
_entity_poly.type
_entity_poly.pdbx_seq_one_letter_code
_entity_poly.pdbx_strand_id
1 'polypeptide(L)'
;MVPKRVSNLKWWCRLIVSGAVMMSCSLSPKIPVVADEPIERMVSDEASQILAAADPRAEVSHYRFKLSAFPRRDLLGLSIGRGRVYISYQLAQLALKNSYHRWMLRQTLAHEIAHELAGHANQRGAVANTSAAQAGITSRHLGLAGLVQFQNYSVEKELQADFYGMSYWAKLGWDCTIWVNILREFQRQNYAGDSFHPTDRRLAQASASCAAIRQPPPAPIASTASGPSLH
;
A
#
# COMPACT_ATOMS: atom_id res chain seq x y z
N MET A 1 -42.48 -16.29 -39.17
CA MET A 1 -41.18 -15.96 -39.82
C MET A 1 -40.88 -14.49 -39.57
N VAL A 2 -39.96 -14.18 -38.72
CA VAL A 2 -39.54 -12.80 -38.38
C VAL A 2 -38.05 -12.71 -38.70
N PRO A 3 -37.58 -11.77 -39.53
CA PRO A 3 -36.17 -11.68 -39.88
C PRO A 3 -35.35 -11.05 -38.77
N LYS A 4 -34.23 -11.71 -38.42
CA LYS A 4 -33.18 -11.20 -37.51
C LYS A 4 -32.48 -10.00 -38.17
N ARG A 5 -32.59 -8.83 -37.56
CA ARG A 5 -31.70 -7.69 -37.85
C ARG A 5 -30.34 -7.92 -37.21
N VAL A 6 -29.33 -8.19 -38.01
CA VAL A 6 -27.95 -8.15 -37.61
C VAL A 6 -27.47 -6.69 -37.77
N SER A 7 -27.23 -6.00 -36.66
CA SER A 7 -26.69 -4.65 -36.67
C SER A 7 -25.18 -4.71 -36.89
N ASN A 8 -24.78 -4.36 -38.12
CA ASN A 8 -23.38 -4.17 -38.48
C ASN A 8 -22.83 -2.85 -37.87
N LEU A 9 -22.24 -2.94 -36.69
CA LEU A 9 -21.56 -1.82 -36.02
C LEU A 9 -20.04 -1.83 -36.32
N LYS A 10 -19.62 -2.36 -37.48
CA LYS A 10 -18.20 -2.47 -37.85
C LYS A 10 -17.73 -1.51 -38.94
N TRP A 11 -18.51 -0.53 -39.36
CA TRP A 11 -18.20 0.29 -40.55
C TRP A 11 -17.88 1.75 -40.29
N TRP A 12 -17.78 2.23 -39.07
CA TRP A 12 -17.53 3.65 -38.80
C TRP A 12 -16.09 4.01 -38.40
N CYS A 13 -15.13 3.05 -38.49
CA CYS A 13 -13.72 3.34 -38.23
C CYS A 13 -12.84 3.44 -39.49
N ARG A 14 -13.43 3.56 -40.66
CA ARG A 14 -12.63 3.74 -41.92
C ARG A 14 -13.16 4.91 -42.73
N LEU A 15 -12.77 6.10 -42.42
CA LEU A 15 -12.64 7.24 -43.32
C LEU A 15 -12.53 8.53 -42.50
N ILE A 16 -11.37 8.81 -41.95
CA ILE A 16 -10.85 10.18 -41.81
C ILE A 16 -9.32 10.00 -41.74
N VAL A 17 -8.72 9.95 -42.93
CA VAL A 17 -7.31 10.18 -43.12
C VAL A 17 -7.20 11.65 -43.55
N SER A 18 -6.92 12.50 -42.60
CA SER A 18 -6.18 13.76 -42.73
C SER A 18 -6.38 14.56 -41.45
N GLY A 19 -5.35 14.68 -40.68
CA GLY A 19 -5.34 15.38 -39.41
C GLY A 19 -5.10 14.42 -38.24
N ALA A 20 -3.83 14.14 -37.94
CA ALA A 20 -3.40 13.22 -36.89
C ALA A 20 -3.76 13.77 -35.50
N VAL A 21 -4.97 13.53 -35.04
CA VAL A 21 -5.26 13.48 -33.61
C VAL A 21 -5.21 12.01 -33.23
N MET A 22 -4.02 11.53 -32.87
CA MET A 22 -3.87 10.27 -32.16
C MET A 22 -4.60 10.41 -30.83
N MET A 23 -5.88 10.08 -30.79
CA MET A 23 -6.57 9.76 -29.56
C MET A 23 -5.92 8.49 -29.01
N SER A 24 -4.86 8.67 -28.23
CA SER A 24 -4.30 7.61 -27.39
C SER A 24 -5.39 7.23 -26.38
N CYS A 25 -6.23 6.26 -26.73
CA CYS A 25 -6.99 5.52 -25.74
C CYS A 25 -5.97 4.80 -24.85
N SER A 26 -5.46 5.49 -23.83
CA SER A 26 -4.68 4.86 -22.79
C SER A 26 -5.64 3.95 -22.01
N LEU A 27 -5.67 2.68 -22.39
CA LEU A 27 -6.27 1.63 -21.58
C LEU A 27 -5.42 1.50 -20.32
N SER A 28 -5.65 2.39 -19.35
CA SER A 28 -5.08 2.20 -18.03
C SER A 28 -5.60 0.87 -17.49
N PRO A 29 -4.73 -0.07 -17.11
CA PRO A 29 -5.15 -1.35 -16.58
C PRO A 29 -6.02 -1.10 -15.35
N LYS A 30 -7.24 -1.63 -15.38
CA LYS A 30 -8.19 -1.48 -14.27
C LYS A 30 -7.85 -2.51 -13.21
N ILE A 31 -7.62 -2.05 -11.96
CA ILE A 31 -7.53 -2.94 -10.81
C ILE A 31 -8.94 -3.52 -10.58
N PRO A 32 -9.12 -4.86 -10.55
CA PRO A 32 -10.42 -5.46 -10.32
C PRO A 32 -10.91 -5.11 -8.90
N VAL A 33 -12.06 -4.49 -8.81
CA VAL A 33 -12.69 -4.10 -7.54
C VAL A 33 -13.81 -5.09 -7.22
N VAL A 34 -13.86 -5.52 -5.96
CA VAL A 34 -14.93 -6.35 -5.40
C VAL A 34 -15.78 -5.47 -4.51
N ALA A 35 -17.09 -5.54 -4.66
CA ALA A 35 -18.04 -4.89 -3.77
C ALA A 35 -18.54 -5.90 -2.73
N ASP A 36 -18.26 -5.63 -1.45
CA ASP A 36 -18.69 -6.40 -0.30
C ASP A 36 -18.85 -5.44 0.88
N GLU A 37 -20.04 -4.89 1.04
CA GLU A 37 -20.31 -3.80 1.99
C GLU A 37 -19.88 -4.10 3.43
N PRO A 38 -20.17 -5.27 4.03
CA PRO A 38 -19.70 -5.60 5.38
C PRO A 38 -18.18 -5.58 5.52
N ILE A 39 -17.47 -6.11 4.51
CA ILE A 39 -16.01 -6.15 4.50
C ILE A 39 -15.44 -4.76 4.22
N GLU A 40 -16.01 -4.00 3.28
CA GLU A 40 -15.59 -2.62 3.00
C GLU A 40 -15.71 -1.73 4.24
N ARG A 41 -16.80 -1.89 5.00
CA ARG A 41 -17.01 -1.15 6.26
C ARG A 41 -15.93 -1.50 7.28
N MET A 42 -15.66 -2.78 7.51
CA MET A 42 -14.61 -3.22 8.41
C MET A 42 -13.23 -2.65 8.01
N VAL A 43 -12.88 -2.71 6.72
CA VAL A 43 -11.60 -2.18 6.22
C VAL A 43 -11.54 -0.67 6.41
N SER A 44 -12.62 0.05 6.15
CA SER A 44 -12.72 1.49 6.35
C SER A 44 -12.57 1.90 7.81
N ASP A 45 -13.20 1.15 8.73
CA ASP A 45 -13.11 1.41 10.17
C ASP A 45 -11.68 1.23 10.68
N GLU A 46 -11.01 0.13 10.31
CA GLU A 46 -9.61 -0.11 10.66
C GLU A 46 -8.67 0.96 10.06
N ALA A 47 -8.88 1.31 8.81
CA ALA A 47 -8.09 2.33 8.13
C ALA A 47 -8.27 3.72 8.77
N SER A 48 -9.49 4.06 9.18
CA SER A 48 -9.79 5.34 9.81
C SER A 48 -9.06 5.51 11.15
N GLN A 49 -8.99 4.44 11.97
CA GLN A 49 -8.22 4.45 13.20
C GLN A 49 -6.73 4.68 12.95
N ILE A 50 -6.17 3.99 11.94
CA ILE A 50 -4.76 4.11 11.58
C ILE A 50 -4.45 5.51 11.03
N LEU A 51 -5.31 6.07 10.18
CA LEU A 51 -5.18 7.42 9.65
C LEU A 51 -5.19 8.46 10.76
N ALA A 52 -6.11 8.37 11.71
CA ALA A 52 -6.19 9.29 12.85
C ALA A 52 -4.91 9.24 13.71
N ALA A 53 -4.30 8.07 13.88
CA ALA A 53 -3.03 7.93 14.58
C ALA A 53 -1.83 8.44 13.77
N ALA A 54 -1.89 8.31 12.43
CA ALA A 54 -0.83 8.74 11.53
C ALA A 54 -0.78 10.27 11.41
N ASP A 55 -1.89 10.88 11.06
CA ASP A 55 -2.08 12.34 10.96
C ASP A 55 -3.48 12.72 11.47
N PRO A 56 -3.58 13.33 12.67
CA PRO A 56 -4.87 13.76 13.23
C PRO A 56 -5.62 14.78 12.38
N ARG A 57 -4.96 15.42 11.41
CA ARG A 57 -5.57 16.38 10.49
C ARG A 57 -6.00 15.73 9.18
N ALA A 58 -5.68 14.43 8.98
CA ALA A 58 -6.06 13.73 7.76
C ALA A 58 -7.59 13.61 7.69
N GLU A 59 -8.17 14.14 6.62
CA GLU A 59 -9.58 13.92 6.33
C GLU A 59 -9.77 12.56 5.69
N VAL A 60 -10.43 11.64 6.39
CA VAL A 60 -10.70 10.27 5.92
C VAL A 60 -11.43 10.27 4.57
N SER A 61 -12.24 11.28 4.29
CA SER A 61 -12.95 11.47 3.01
C SER A 61 -12.02 11.59 1.79
N HIS A 62 -10.77 11.99 1.99
CA HIS A 62 -9.77 12.06 0.92
C HIS A 62 -9.17 10.69 0.57
N TYR A 63 -9.44 9.67 1.40
CA TYR A 63 -8.92 8.32 1.19
C TYR A 63 -10.01 7.38 0.71
N ARG A 64 -9.65 6.49 -0.19
CA ARG A 64 -10.55 5.49 -0.77
C ARG A 64 -9.94 4.12 -0.62
N PHE A 65 -10.43 3.36 0.34
CA PHE A 65 -10.07 1.97 0.54
C PHE A 65 -11.00 1.09 -0.28
N LYS A 66 -10.43 0.27 -1.17
CA LYS A 66 -11.17 -0.61 -2.07
C LYS A 66 -10.69 -2.03 -1.92
N LEU A 67 -11.63 -2.97 -2.00
CA LEU A 67 -11.30 -4.39 -2.06
C LEU A 67 -10.92 -4.77 -3.48
N SER A 68 -9.88 -5.60 -3.62
CA SER A 68 -9.43 -6.09 -4.91
C SER A 68 -9.21 -7.59 -4.91
N ALA A 69 -9.71 -8.25 -5.96
CA ALA A 69 -9.36 -9.64 -6.27
C ALA A 69 -8.02 -9.66 -7.01
N PHE A 70 -6.93 -9.47 -6.28
CA PHE A 70 -5.61 -9.52 -6.88
C PHE A 70 -5.32 -10.89 -7.47
N PRO A 71 -4.69 -10.97 -8.67
CA PRO A 71 -4.33 -12.25 -9.30
C PRO A 71 -3.18 -12.95 -8.56
N ARG A 72 -2.38 -12.20 -7.82
CA ARG A 72 -1.30 -12.71 -6.96
C ARG A 72 -1.79 -12.80 -5.53
N ARG A 73 -1.67 -13.99 -4.94
CA ARG A 73 -2.08 -14.24 -3.54
C ARG A 73 -1.18 -13.55 -2.52
N ASP A 74 0.03 -13.23 -2.91
CA ASP A 74 1.05 -12.56 -2.11
C ASP A 74 0.90 -11.03 -2.11
N LEU A 75 0.07 -10.45 -2.97
CA LEU A 75 -0.24 -9.04 -2.95
C LEU A 75 -1.38 -8.78 -1.96
N LEU A 76 -1.04 -8.26 -0.79
CA LEU A 76 -2.00 -8.03 0.30
C LEU A 76 -2.58 -6.62 0.27
N GLY A 77 -1.84 -5.63 -0.21
CA GLY A 77 -2.24 -4.25 -0.34
C GLY A 77 -1.55 -3.56 -1.52
N LEU A 78 -2.05 -2.39 -1.89
CA LEU A 78 -1.50 -1.59 -2.97
C LEU A 78 -1.94 -0.14 -2.84
N SER A 79 -1.02 0.77 -2.56
CA SER A 79 -1.23 2.20 -2.64
C SER A 79 -0.88 2.70 -4.05
N ILE A 80 -1.77 3.48 -4.67
CA ILE A 80 -1.55 4.02 -6.01
C ILE A 80 -1.53 5.55 -6.06
N GLY A 81 -1.49 6.19 -4.91
CA GLY A 81 -1.45 7.63 -4.76
C GLY A 81 -2.83 8.29 -4.79
N ARG A 82 -2.85 9.55 -4.38
CA ARG A 82 -4.05 10.38 -4.28
C ARG A 82 -5.12 9.78 -3.35
N GLY A 83 -4.68 9.20 -2.24
CA GLY A 83 -5.54 8.57 -1.25
C GLY A 83 -6.18 7.26 -1.69
N ARG A 84 -5.68 6.60 -2.74
CA ARG A 84 -6.28 5.37 -3.27
C ARG A 84 -5.50 4.15 -2.83
N VAL A 85 -6.09 3.35 -1.96
CA VAL A 85 -5.52 2.13 -1.39
C VAL A 85 -6.42 0.95 -1.74
N TYR A 86 -5.81 -0.11 -2.24
CA TYR A 86 -6.49 -1.38 -2.54
C TYR A 86 -6.01 -2.44 -1.58
N ILE A 87 -6.94 -3.22 -1.06
CA ILE A 87 -6.68 -4.30 -0.11
C ILE A 87 -7.16 -5.63 -0.71
N SER A 88 -6.39 -6.68 -0.50
CA SER A 88 -6.77 -8.03 -0.91
C SER A 88 -8.11 -8.43 -0.31
N TYR A 89 -9.08 -8.74 -1.16
CA TYR A 89 -10.39 -9.24 -0.74
C TYR A 89 -10.27 -10.51 0.07
N GLN A 90 -9.36 -11.42 -0.33
CA GLN A 90 -9.11 -12.67 0.39
C GLN A 90 -8.58 -12.40 1.81
N LEU A 91 -7.61 -11.49 1.97
CA LEU A 91 -7.13 -11.10 3.30
C LEU A 91 -8.25 -10.52 4.15
N ALA A 92 -9.05 -9.61 3.59
CA ALA A 92 -10.15 -8.97 4.31
C ALA A 92 -11.25 -9.97 4.73
N GLN A 93 -11.57 -10.96 3.87
CA GLN A 93 -12.48 -12.05 4.23
C GLN A 93 -11.96 -12.91 5.40
N LEU A 94 -10.67 -13.22 5.39
CA LEU A 94 -10.03 -13.98 6.48
C LEU A 94 -9.99 -13.16 7.77
N ALA A 95 -9.79 -11.85 7.67
CA ALA A 95 -9.77 -10.93 8.82
C ALA A 95 -11.11 -10.84 9.56
N LEU A 96 -12.22 -11.08 8.90
CA LEU A 96 -13.53 -11.20 9.57
C LEU A 96 -13.64 -12.43 10.48
N LYS A 97 -12.92 -13.49 10.14
CA LYS A 97 -13.09 -14.81 10.77
C LYS A 97 -12.00 -15.14 11.78
N ASN A 98 -10.86 -14.46 11.71
CA ASN A 98 -9.66 -14.86 12.44
C ASN A 98 -8.87 -13.62 12.90
N SER A 99 -8.56 -13.57 14.19
CA SER A 99 -7.83 -12.45 14.79
C SER A 99 -6.41 -12.27 14.24
N TYR A 100 -5.71 -13.34 13.90
CA TYR A 100 -4.39 -13.26 13.27
C TYR A 100 -4.46 -12.54 11.91
N HIS A 101 -5.41 -12.91 11.04
CA HIS A 101 -5.61 -12.23 9.76
C HIS A 101 -6.11 -10.79 9.95
N ARG A 102 -6.83 -10.51 11.04
CA ARG A 102 -7.19 -9.13 11.38
C ARG A 102 -5.96 -8.28 11.67
N TRP A 103 -4.98 -8.83 12.37
CA TRP A 103 -3.69 -8.16 12.59
C TRP A 103 -2.89 -8.01 11.31
N MET A 104 -2.88 -9.01 10.42
CA MET A 104 -2.27 -8.88 9.08
C MET A 104 -2.93 -7.77 8.26
N LEU A 105 -4.27 -7.66 8.30
CA LEU A 105 -5.00 -6.58 7.64
C LEU A 105 -4.59 -5.21 8.18
N ARG A 106 -4.51 -5.05 9.49
CA ARG A 106 -4.05 -3.82 10.15
C ARG A 106 -2.64 -3.45 9.77
N GLN A 107 -1.74 -4.44 9.74
CA GLN A 107 -0.36 -4.23 9.28
C GLN A 107 -0.31 -3.77 7.82
N THR A 108 -1.03 -4.43 6.94
CA THR A 108 -1.13 -4.07 5.53
C THR A 108 -1.67 -2.65 5.37
N LEU A 109 -2.75 -2.31 6.06
CA LEU A 109 -3.33 -0.96 6.03
C LEU A 109 -2.34 0.10 6.52
N ALA A 110 -1.66 -0.13 7.63
CA ALA A 110 -0.68 0.81 8.18
C ALA A 110 0.49 1.04 7.21
N HIS A 111 0.96 -0.01 6.55
CA HIS A 111 2.00 0.04 5.53
C HIS A 111 1.55 0.83 4.29
N GLU A 112 0.37 0.55 3.74
CA GLU A 112 -0.15 1.25 2.55
C GLU A 112 -0.48 2.73 2.85
N ILE A 113 -1.03 3.02 4.02
CA ILE A 113 -1.26 4.39 4.49
C ILE A 113 0.07 5.14 4.63
N ALA A 114 1.11 4.49 5.11
CA ALA A 114 2.45 5.09 5.19
C ALA A 114 3.00 5.44 3.81
N HIS A 115 2.79 4.60 2.80
CA HIS A 115 3.15 4.93 1.41
C HIS A 115 2.40 6.17 0.89
N GLU A 116 1.11 6.29 1.19
CA GLU A 116 0.32 7.46 0.77
C GLU A 116 0.82 8.74 1.46
N LEU A 117 0.96 8.73 2.78
CA LEU A 117 1.37 9.89 3.57
C LEU A 117 2.82 10.33 3.29
N ALA A 118 3.71 9.39 3.01
CA ALA A 118 5.09 9.68 2.60
C ALA A 118 5.19 10.12 1.11
N GLY A 119 4.08 10.11 0.38
CA GLY A 119 4.04 10.52 -1.03
C GLY A 119 4.79 9.58 -1.98
N HIS A 120 5.06 8.33 -1.56
CA HIS A 120 5.83 7.37 -2.37
C HIS A 120 5.18 7.12 -3.72
N ALA A 121 3.84 7.06 -3.78
CA ALA A 121 3.09 6.86 -5.00
C ALA A 121 3.20 8.03 -5.98
N ASN A 122 3.30 9.26 -5.49
CA ASN A 122 3.36 10.46 -6.32
C ASN A 122 4.72 10.63 -7.03
N GLN A 123 5.78 10.03 -6.47
CA GLN A 123 7.13 10.08 -7.02
C GLN A 123 7.40 9.05 -8.14
N ARG A 124 6.44 8.18 -8.43
CA ARG A 124 6.59 7.09 -9.42
C ARG A 124 6.66 7.58 -10.86
N GLY A 125 6.00 8.65 -11.18
CA GLY A 125 5.94 9.15 -12.55
C GLY A 125 7.31 9.43 -13.18
N ALA A 126 8.29 9.84 -12.39
CA ALA A 126 9.65 10.11 -12.85
C ALA A 126 10.48 8.85 -13.05
N VAL A 127 10.34 7.85 -12.14
CA VAL A 127 11.14 6.61 -12.17
C VAL A 127 10.56 5.58 -13.15
N ALA A 128 9.22 5.46 -13.21
CA ALA A 128 8.57 4.54 -14.16
C ALA A 128 8.83 4.94 -15.62
N ASN A 129 8.86 6.24 -15.92
CA ASN A 129 9.15 6.71 -17.28
C ASN A 129 10.59 6.42 -17.72
N THR A 130 11.57 6.47 -16.82
CA THR A 130 12.97 6.16 -17.13
C THR A 130 13.19 4.65 -17.29
N SER A 131 12.63 3.83 -16.41
CA SER A 131 12.80 2.37 -16.48
C SER A 131 12.03 1.74 -17.64
N ALA A 132 10.82 2.22 -17.94
CA ALA A 132 10.03 1.74 -19.08
C ALA A 132 10.66 2.15 -20.41
N ALA A 133 11.21 3.37 -20.51
CA ALA A 133 11.93 3.84 -21.69
C ALA A 133 13.23 3.06 -21.91
N GLN A 134 13.96 2.72 -20.86
CA GLN A 134 15.18 1.89 -20.94
C GLN A 134 14.91 0.44 -21.31
N ALA A 135 13.74 -0.10 -20.91
CA ALA A 135 13.36 -1.48 -21.24
C ALA A 135 12.71 -1.64 -22.61
N GLY A 136 12.48 -0.55 -23.38
CA GLY A 136 11.79 -0.59 -24.67
C GLY A 136 10.33 -1.09 -24.59
N ILE A 137 9.76 -1.12 -23.39
CA ILE A 137 8.42 -1.64 -23.11
C ILE A 137 7.42 -0.50 -23.33
N THR A 138 6.64 -0.58 -24.38
CA THR A 138 5.53 0.35 -24.59
C THR A 138 4.35 -0.04 -23.68
N SER A 139 3.69 0.95 -23.09
CA SER A 139 2.58 0.80 -22.14
C SER A 139 1.38 -0.03 -22.65
N ARG A 140 1.37 -0.40 -23.93
CA ARG A 140 0.27 -1.17 -24.54
C ARG A 140 0.19 -2.64 -24.15
N HIS A 141 1.24 -3.21 -23.57
CA HIS A 141 1.34 -4.65 -23.29
C HIS A 141 1.32 -4.97 -21.77
N LEU A 142 1.15 -3.95 -20.94
CA LEU A 142 1.15 -4.13 -19.50
C LEU A 142 -0.26 -4.44 -19.02
N GLY A 143 -0.56 -5.71 -18.87
CA GLY A 143 -1.70 -6.18 -18.10
C GLY A 143 -1.55 -5.80 -16.60
N LEU A 144 -2.52 -6.20 -15.77
CA LEU A 144 -2.50 -5.95 -14.32
C LEU A 144 -1.17 -6.36 -13.64
N ALA A 145 -0.56 -7.47 -14.10
CA ALA A 145 0.75 -7.92 -13.63
C ALA A 145 1.85 -6.89 -13.89
N GLY A 146 1.83 -6.25 -15.06
CA GLY A 146 2.76 -5.17 -15.39
C GLY A 146 2.53 -3.92 -14.52
N LEU A 147 1.27 -3.56 -14.25
CA LEU A 147 0.96 -2.44 -13.37
C LEU A 147 1.51 -2.68 -11.96
N VAL A 148 1.32 -3.87 -11.41
CA VAL A 148 1.85 -4.27 -10.09
C VAL A 148 3.38 -4.24 -10.10
N GLN A 149 4.02 -4.73 -11.15
CA GLN A 149 5.48 -4.74 -11.27
C GLN A 149 6.06 -3.31 -11.38
N PHE A 150 5.35 -2.37 -12.02
CA PHE A 150 5.76 -0.96 -12.06
C PHE A 150 5.46 -0.18 -10.77
N GLN A 151 4.67 -0.76 -9.88
CA GLN A 151 4.34 -0.13 -8.60
C GLN A 151 5.25 -0.61 -7.46
N ASN A 152 6.27 -1.40 -7.73
CA ASN A 152 7.26 -1.76 -6.74
C ASN A 152 8.05 -0.50 -6.34
N TYR A 153 8.04 -0.22 -5.06
CA TYR A 153 8.86 0.84 -4.46
C TYR A 153 10.30 0.37 -4.33
N SER A 154 11.24 1.29 -4.14
CA SER A 154 12.58 0.86 -3.75
C SER A 154 12.54 0.21 -2.36
N VAL A 155 13.51 -0.64 -2.07
CA VAL A 155 13.63 -1.29 -0.75
C VAL A 155 13.61 -0.26 0.38
N GLU A 156 14.24 0.90 0.17
CA GLU A 156 14.30 1.99 1.15
C GLU A 156 12.90 2.56 1.44
N LYS A 157 12.06 2.72 0.42
CA LYS A 157 10.67 3.19 0.59
C LYS A 157 9.80 2.16 1.29
N GLU A 158 10.03 0.88 1.01
CA GLU A 158 9.35 -0.22 1.71
C GLU A 158 9.72 -0.24 3.20
N LEU A 159 11.00 -0.11 3.51
CA LEU A 159 11.47 -0.01 4.88
C LEU A 159 10.95 1.25 5.58
N GLN A 160 10.87 2.37 4.87
CA GLN A 160 10.32 3.61 5.40
C GLN A 160 8.80 3.46 5.68
N ALA A 161 8.06 2.78 4.81
CA ALA A 161 6.64 2.51 5.03
C ALA A 161 6.42 1.59 6.25
N ASP A 162 7.25 0.57 6.43
CA ASP A 162 7.22 -0.28 7.63
C ASP A 162 7.52 0.52 8.90
N PHE A 163 8.52 1.40 8.87
CA PHE A 163 8.89 2.24 10.01
C PHE A 163 7.73 3.19 10.41
N TYR A 164 7.16 3.89 9.46
CA TYR A 164 6.02 4.78 9.72
C TYR A 164 4.79 3.99 10.15
N GLY A 165 4.46 2.90 9.45
CA GLY A 165 3.36 2.02 9.80
C GLY A 165 3.46 1.50 11.24
N MET A 166 4.65 1.08 11.68
CA MET A 166 4.88 0.66 13.05
C MET A 166 4.77 1.83 14.05
N SER A 167 5.14 3.05 13.66
CA SER A 167 4.95 4.23 14.51
C SER A 167 3.46 4.53 14.73
N TYR A 168 2.61 4.39 13.70
CA TYR A 168 1.15 4.51 13.83
C TYR A 168 0.58 3.44 14.74
N TRP A 169 1.07 2.20 14.59
CA TRP A 169 0.74 1.06 15.43
C TRP A 169 1.00 1.35 16.91
N ALA A 170 2.17 1.89 17.22
CA ALA A 170 2.55 2.26 18.59
C ALA A 170 1.67 3.36 19.16
N LYS A 171 1.31 4.37 18.36
CA LYS A 171 0.39 5.44 18.77
C LYS A 171 -1.01 4.93 19.10
N LEU A 172 -1.44 3.82 18.48
CA LEU A 172 -2.69 3.13 18.80
C LEU A 172 -2.60 2.24 20.04
N GLY A 173 -1.44 2.15 20.68
CA GLY A 173 -1.20 1.28 21.82
C GLY A 173 -1.16 -0.21 21.46
N TRP A 174 -1.00 -0.53 20.18
CA TRP A 174 -0.92 -1.93 19.74
C TRP A 174 0.48 -2.49 19.96
N ASP A 175 0.55 -3.75 20.42
CA ASP A 175 1.84 -4.40 20.69
C ASP A 175 2.63 -4.59 19.37
N CYS A 176 3.77 -3.94 19.27
CA CYS A 176 4.64 -4.02 18.10
C CYS A 176 5.23 -5.42 17.88
N THR A 177 5.23 -6.30 18.90
CA THR A 177 5.67 -7.69 18.71
C THR A 177 4.75 -8.47 17.78
N ILE A 178 3.48 -8.09 17.67
CA ILE A 178 2.54 -8.67 16.70
C ILE A 178 3.02 -8.40 15.27
N TRP A 179 3.43 -7.17 14.96
CA TRP A 179 4.00 -6.82 13.64
C TRP A 179 5.23 -7.66 13.31
N VAL A 180 6.17 -7.73 14.25
CA VAL A 180 7.38 -8.54 14.10
C VAL A 180 7.05 -10.01 13.88
N ASN A 181 6.08 -10.56 14.61
CA ASN A 181 5.67 -11.95 14.47
C ASN A 181 5.00 -12.25 13.12
N ILE A 182 4.26 -11.32 12.55
CA ILE A 182 3.69 -11.46 11.20
C ILE A 182 4.82 -11.55 10.15
N LEU A 183 5.83 -10.68 10.22
CA LEU A 183 6.98 -10.72 9.32
C LEU A 183 7.81 -12.01 9.50
N ARG A 184 7.96 -12.46 10.75
CA ARG A 184 8.65 -13.74 11.04
C ARG A 184 7.90 -14.94 10.47
N GLU A 185 6.57 -14.90 10.51
CA GLU A 185 5.74 -15.93 9.90
C GLU A 185 5.88 -15.94 8.37
N PHE A 186 5.94 -14.77 7.73
CA PHE A 186 6.26 -14.68 6.30
C PHE A 186 7.60 -15.33 5.98
N GLN A 187 8.64 -15.02 6.74
CA GLN A 187 9.95 -15.63 6.58
C GLN A 187 9.89 -17.17 6.74
N ARG A 188 9.18 -17.65 7.77
CA ARG A 188 9.04 -19.09 8.04
C ARG A 188 8.31 -19.85 6.93
N GLN A 189 7.36 -19.19 6.26
CA GLN A 189 6.64 -19.76 5.12
C GLN A 189 7.41 -19.64 3.80
N ASN A 190 8.70 -19.33 3.84
CA ASN A 190 9.52 -19.01 2.67
C ASN A 190 8.92 -17.89 1.79
N TYR A 191 8.15 -17.02 2.40
CA TYR A 191 7.68 -15.82 1.76
C TYR A 191 8.83 -14.82 1.74
N ALA A 192 9.80 -15.10 0.86
CA ALA A 192 11.04 -14.32 0.78
C ALA A 192 10.78 -12.86 0.38
N GLY A 193 9.54 -12.58 0.00
CA GLY A 193 9.24 -11.34 -0.67
C GLY A 193 9.78 -11.36 -2.11
N ASP A 194 9.68 -10.25 -2.77
CA ASP A 194 10.39 -10.00 -4.01
C ASP A 194 11.65 -9.13 -3.75
N SER A 195 12.36 -8.76 -4.82
CA SER A 195 13.56 -7.92 -4.72
C SER A 195 13.32 -6.54 -4.08
N PHE A 196 12.05 -6.11 -3.98
CA PHE A 196 11.64 -4.82 -3.41
C PHE A 196 11.15 -4.95 -1.97
N HIS A 197 10.62 -6.12 -1.60
CA HIS A 197 10.11 -6.44 -0.25
C HIS A 197 10.95 -7.54 0.42
N PRO A 198 12.24 -7.33 0.64
CA PRO A 198 13.10 -8.38 1.24
C PRO A 198 12.68 -8.61 2.69
N THR A 199 12.06 -9.76 2.95
CA THR A 199 11.48 -10.10 4.26
C THR A 199 12.52 -10.01 5.37
N ASP A 200 13.76 -10.43 5.13
CA ASP A 200 14.83 -10.38 6.13
C ASP A 200 15.16 -8.95 6.57
N ARG A 201 15.28 -8.02 5.64
CA ARG A 201 15.55 -6.61 5.95
C ARG A 201 14.39 -5.95 6.67
N ARG A 202 13.15 -6.23 6.25
CA ARG A 202 11.94 -5.76 6.90
C ARG A 202 11.82 -6.28 8.32
N LEU A 203 12.08 -7.59 8.53
CA LEU A 203 12.05 -8.21 9.86
C LEU A 203 13.13 -7.65 10.78
N ALA A 204 14.36 -7.46 10.28
CA ALA A 204 15.44 -6.88 11.06
C ALA A 204 15.10 -5.45 11.51
N GLN A 205 14.63 -4.59 10.60
CA GLN A 205 14.25 -3.22 10.93
C GLN A 205 13.06 -3.19 11.89
N ALA A 206 12.02 -3.99 11.64
CA ALA A 206 10.84 -4.05 12.51
C ALA A 206 11.20 -4.49 13.93
N SER A 207 12.11 -5.46 14.06
CA SER A 207 12.60 -5.92 15.37
C SER A 207 13.34 -4.82 16.11
N ALA A 208 14.22 -4.08 15.43
CA ALA A 208 14.95 -2.95 16.02
C ALA A 208 14.00 -1.81 16.42
N SER A 209 13.04 -1.45 15.57
CA SER A 209 12.04 -0.42 15.85
C SER A 209 11.15 -0.79 17.03
N CYS A 210 10.70 -2.04 17.10
CA CYS A 210 9.89 -2.53 18.22
C CYS A 210 10.68 -2.52 19.54
N ALA A 211 11.96 -2.89 19.52
CA ALA A 211 12.83 -2.80 20.70
C ALA A 211 12.97 -1.35 21.19
N ALA A 212 13.14 -0.40 20.27
CA ALA A 212 13.23 1.03 20.60
C ALA A 212 11.93 1.57 21.20
N ILE A 213 10.76 1.20 20.64
CA ILE A 213 9.44 1.60 21.13
C ILE A 213 9.20 1.10 22.58
N ARG A 214 9.71 -0.07 22.92
CA ARG A 214 9.51 -0.70 24.24
C ARG A 214 10.50 -0.23 25.30
N GLN A 215 11.55 0.50 24.93
CA GLN A 215 12.46 1.08 25.90
C GLN A 215 11.77 2.22 26.65
N PRO A 216 11.88 2.26 28.00
CA PRO A 216 11.40 3.41 28.74
C PRO A 216 12.19 4.68 28.28
N PRO A 217 11.54 5.85 28.28
CA PRO A 217 12.25 7.09 27.99
C PRO A 217 13.46 7.21 28.93
N PRO A 218 14.61 7.73 28.45
CA PRO A 218 15.77 7.93 29.29
C PRO A 218 15.36 8.78 30.51
N ALA A 219 15.84 8.38 31.69
CA ALA A 219 15.56 9.13 32.91
C ALA A 219 15.97 10.61 32.68
N PRO A 220 15.16 11.58 33.14
CA PRO A 220 15.51 12.98 33.00
C PRO A 220 16.88 13.21 33.64
N ILE A 221 17.80 13.79 32.87
CA ILE A 221 19.12 14.16 33.37
C ILE A 221 18.88 15.08 34.54
N ALA A 222 19.23 14.61 35.75
CA ALA A 222 19.16 15.44 36.93
C ALA A 222 20.03 16.68 36.66
N SER A 223 19.37 17.83 36.53
CA SER A 223 20.09 19.10 36.38
C SER A 223 20.85 19.34 37.68
N THR A 224 22.18 19.07 37.63
CA THR A 224 23.09 19.49 38.70
C THR A 224 23.26 21.00 38.60
N ALA A 225 22.21 21.74 38.99
CA ALA A 225 22.33 23.16 39.22
C ALA A 225 23.07 23.38 40.57
N SER A 226 24.38 23.12 40.54
CA SER A 226 25.29 23.69 41.54
C SER A 226 25.54 25.13 41.15
N GLY A 227 24.64 26.02 41.54
CA GLY A 227 24.89 27.45 41.47
C GLY A 227 26.08 27.79 42.39
N PRO A 228 27.02 28.60 41.94
CA PRO A 228 28.07 29.11 42.84
C PRO A 228 27.45 29.96 43.91
N SER A 229 27.64 29.59 45.20
CA SER A 229 27.35 30.47 46.36
C SER A 229 28.30 31.65 46.27
N LEU A 230 27.77 32.82 45.92
CA LEU A 230 28.48 34.10 46.13
C LEU A 230 28.42 34.44 47.61
N HIS A 231 29.57 34.38 48.30
CA HIS A 231 29.85 35.06 49.55
C HIS A 231 30.43 36.41 49.27
#